data_a71612e0144da566e128c3c3519185d5
#
_entry.id   a71612e0144da566e128c3c3519185d5
#
_cell.length_a   1.000
_cell.length_b   1.000
_cell.length_c   1.000
_cell.angle_alpha   90.00
_cell.angle_beta   90.00
_cell.angle_gamma   90.00
#
_symmetry.space_group_name_H-M   'P 1'
#
loop_
_entity.id
_entity.type
_entity.pdbx_description
1 polymer ?
#
loop_
_entity_poly.entity_id
_entity_poly.type
_entity_poly.pdbx_seq_one_letter_code
_entity_poly.pdbx_strand_id
1 'polypeptide(L)'
;TACVAIEIDTPGKPFFRQERIGKNGKPIYIFKLRTMVSDAHEHPEKYMTSEQLAQWKREQKVDDDPRITRVGRFLRRTSLDELPQFINVLMGDLSVIGPRPVTLEETYEYGDARDEVLSCKPGITGWWAATDRNDSTWASGQRQARELFYVRHQSVGLDARVFVKTFKAMRKGK
;
A
#
# COMPACT_ATOMS: atom_id res chain seq x y z
N THR A 1 -12.99 -5.21 18.72
CA THR A 1 -11.65 -5.78 18.91
C THR A 1 -10.56 -4.89 18.33
N ALA A 2 -10.17 -4.98 17.02
CA ALA A 2 -9.11 -4.12 16.48
C ALA A 2 -9.48 -2.63 16.53
N CYS A 3 -10.71 -2.26 16.16
CA CYS A 3 -11.17 -0.87 16.20
C CYS A 3 -11.09 -0.28 17.62
N VAL A 4 -11.52 -1.03 18.63
CA VAL A 4 -11.44 -0.60 20.04
C VAL A 4 -9.99 -0.41 20.47
N ALA A 5 -9.08 -1.33 20.09
CA ALA A 5 -7.66 -1.21 20.41
C ALA A 5 -7.03 0.05 19.77
N ILE A 6 -7.41 0.40 18.52
CA ILE A 6 -6.96 1.61 17.83
C ILE A 6 -7.44 2.87 18.55
N GLU A 7 -8.70 2.90 19.00
CA GLU A 7 -9.28 4.05 19.68
C GLU A 7 -8.70 4.26 21.09
N ILE A 8 -8.37 3.17 21.79
CA ILE A 8 -7.68 3.22 23.10
C ILE A 8 -6.24 3.69 22.95
N ASP A 9 -5.53 3.24 21.89
CA ASP A 9 -4.12 3.60 21.64
C ASP A 9 -3.98 5.08 21.29
N THR A 10 -4.90 5.59 20.42
CA THR A 10 -4.98 7.01 20.08
C THR A 10 -6.42 7.40 19.74
N PRO A 11 -6.92 8.56 20.22
CA PRO A 11 -8.26 9.04 19.90
C PRO A 11 -8.47 9.23 18.39
N GLY A 12 -9.69 8.93 17.89
CA GLY A 12 -10.09 9.19 16.51
C GLY A 12 -10.64 7.95 15.80
N LYS A 13 -11.20 8.16 14.60
CA LYS A 13 -11.84 7.10 13.82
C LYS A 13 -10.90 5.93 13.53
N PRO A 14 -11.30 4.66 13.76
CA PRO A 14 -10.44 3.50 13.54
C PRO A 14 -10.22 3.16 12.06
N PHE A 15 -11.09 3.66 11.18
CA PHE A 15 -10.96 3.48 9.74
C PHE A 15 -10.30 4.69 9.08
N PHE A 16 -9.43 4.39 8.13
CA PHE A 16 -8.76 5.36 7.27
C PHE A 16 -9.15 5.10 5.82
N ARG A 17 -9.43 6.16 5.08
CA ARG A 17 -9.75 6.12 3.66
C ARG A 17 -8.73 6.92 2.89
N GLN A 18 -8.14 6.33 1.86
CA GLN A 18 -7.11 6.96 1.06
C GLN A 18 -7.48 6.90 -0.42
N GLU A 19 -7.40 8.05 -1.09
CA GLU A 19 -7.56 8.12 -2.53
C GLU A 19 -6.39 7.45 -3.25
N ARG A 20 -6.71 6.69 -4.28
CA ARG A 20 -5.78 6.01 -5.17
C ARG A 20 -6.31 6.03 -6.59
N ILE A 21 -5.45 5.72 -7.55
CA ILE A 21 -5.83 5.55 -8.94
C ILE A 21 -6.11 4.07 -9.20
N GLY A 22 -7.32 3.81 -9.67
CA GLY A 22 -7.80 2.51 -10.08
C GLY A 22 -7.66 2.26 -11.58
N LYS A 23 -8.35 1.23 -12.06
CA LYS A 23 -8.36 0.84 -13.47
C LYS A 23 -8.78 2.01 -14.38
N ASN A 24 -8.06 2.17 -15.49
CA ASN A 24 -8.27 3.21 -16.51
C ASN A 24 -8.18 4.65 -15.94
N GLY A 25 -7.37 4.84 -14.90
CA GLY A 25 -7.13 6.16 -14.32
C GLY A 25 -8.27 6.69 -13.44
N LYS A 26 -9.28 5.88 -13.13
CA LYS A 26 -10.41 6.30 -12.27
C LYS A 26 -9.98 6.43 -10.83
N PRO A 27 -10.32 7.51 -10.11
CA PRO A 27 -10.06 7.62 -8.68
C PRO A 27 -10.90 6.57 -7.91
N ILE A 28 -10.28 5.92 -6.95
CA ILE A 28 -10.90 4.98 -6.02
C ILE A 28 -10.50 5.33 -4.59
N TYR A 29 -11.28 4.89 -3.61
CA TYR A 29 -10.97 5.08 -2.20
C TYR A 29 -10.73 3.74 -1.53
N ILE A 30 -9.49 3.46 -1.16
CA ILE A 30 -9.14 2.23 -0.45
C ILE A 30 -9.35 2.38 1.05
N PHE A 31 -9.89 1.34 1.68
CA PHE A 31 -10.17 1.29 3.10
C PHE A 31 -9.04 0.59 3.85
N LYS A 32 -8.62 1.16 4.97
CA LYS A 32 -7.62 0.58 5.89
C LYS A 32 -8.03 0.79 7.34
N LEU A 33 -7.45 0.01 8.24
CA LEU A 33 -7.46 0.39 9.65
C LEU A 33 -6.39 1.47 9.88
N ARG A 34 -6.71 2.41 10.75
CA ARG A 34 -5.78 3.48 11.13
C ARG A 34 -4.61 2.92 11.93
N THR A 35 -3.40 3.19 11.48
CA THR A 35 -2.15 2.73 12.09
C THR A 35 -1.26 3.87 12.54
N MET A 36 -1.68 5.10 12.31
CA MET A 36 -0.97 6.34 12.69
C MET A 36 -1.84 7.19 13.59
N VAL A 37 -1.23 8.16 14.25
CA VAL A 37 -1.96 9.21 14.97
C VAL A 37 -2.92 9.93 14.02
N SER A 38 -4.02 10.47 14.54
CA SER A 38 -5.14 10.92 13.71
C SER A 38 -4.80 12.07 12.75
N ASP A 39 -3.91 12.97 13.13
CA ASP A 39 -3.46 14.13 12.34
C ASP A 39 -2.12 13.91 11.62
N ALA A 40 -1.66 12.66 11.54
CA ALA A 40 -0.35 12.30 10.95
C ALA A 40 -0.14 12.76 9.50
N HIS A 41 -1.22 12.84 8.72
CA HIS A 41 -1.16 13.27 7.31
C HIS A 41 -1.25 14.79 7.16
N GLU A 42 -2.01 15.44 8.04
CA GLU A 42 -2.24 16.90 8.00
C GLU A 42 -1.03 17.66 8.58
N HIS A 43 -0.39 17.06 9.59
CA HIS A 43 0.68 17.67 10.34
C HIS A 43 1.89 16.74 10.53
N PRO A 44 2.51 16.23 9.43
CA PRO A 44 3.68 15.36 9.56
C PRO A 44 4.86 16.03 10.25
N GLU A 45 4.99 17.35 10.11
CA GLU A 45 6.03 18.18 10.73
C GLU A 45 5.99 18.19 12.28
N LYS A 46 4.85 17.85 12.89
CA LYS A 46 4.74 17.71 14.35
C LYS A 46 5.48 16.49 14.90
N TYR A 47 5.69 15.49 14.08
CA TYR A 47 6.16 14.17 14.50
C TYR A 47 7.52 13.80 13.91
N MET A 48 7.87 14.38 12.76
CA MET A 48 9.09 14.05 12.02
C MET A 48 10.19 15.09 12.22
N THR A 49 11.44 14.61 12.21
CA THR A 49 12.59 15.50 12.03
C THR A 49 12.62 16.07 10.62
N SER A 50 13.43 17.12 10.40
CA SER A 50 13.60 17.71 9.07
C SER A 50 14.11 16.68 8.04
N GLU A 51 15.00 15.80 8.47
CA GLU A 51 15.55 14.71 7.64
C GLU A 51 14.48 13.68 7.28
N GLN A 52 13.69 13.24 8.28
CA GLN A 52 12.58 12.31 8.07
C GLN A 52 11.50 12.90 7.17
N LEU A 53 11.21 14.20 7.31
CA LEU A 53 10.25 14.89 6.45
C LEU A 53 10.76 14.97 5.01
N ALA A 54 12.05 15.25 4.81
CA ALA A 54 12.68 15.25 3.51
C ALA A 54 12.68 13.86 2.86
N GLN A 55 12.98 12.82 3.65
CA GLN A 55 12.90 11.43 3.20
C GLN A 55 11.47 11.07 2.79
N TRP A 56 10.49 11.38 3.63
CA TRP A 56 9.07 11.09 3.35
C TRP A 56 8.57 11.77 2.08
N LYS A 57 8.92 13.03 1.85
CA LYS A 57 8.56 13.75 0.61
C LYS A 57 9.13 13.09 -0.63
N ARG A 58 10.33 12.51 -0.55
CA ARG A 58 11.03 11.88 -1.67
C ARG A 58 10.57 10.43 -1.93
N GLU A 59 10.36 9.64 -0.86
CA GLU A 59 10.20 8.18 -0.95
C GLU A 59 8.81 7.71 -0.51
N GLN A 60 7.98 8.61 0.06
CA GLN A 60 6.70 8.29 0.69
C GLN A 60 6.82 7.20 1.79
N LYS A 61 8.03 6.98 2.29
CA LYS A 61 8.39 6.02 3.32
C LYS A 61 9.44 6.63 4.24
N VAL A 62 9.33 6.31 5.53
CA VAL A 62 10.33 6.67 6.55
C VAL A 62 10.58 5.42 7.38
N ASP A 63 11.85 5.12 7.62
CA ASP A 63 12.22 4.07 8.56
C ASP A 63 11.92 4.56 9.98
N ASP A 64 11.36 3.67 10.82
CA ASP A 64 10.90 4.01 12.18
C ASP A 64 10.01 5.27 12.24
N ASP A 65 9.02 5.34 11.36
CA ASP A 65 8.08 6.45 11.26
C ASP A 65 7.41 6.73 12.62
N PRO A 66 7.69 7.89 13.27
CA PRO A 66 7.21 8.21 14.61
C PRO A 66 5.69 8.41 14.69
N ARG A 67 5.02 8.55 13.56
CA ARG A 67 3.56 8.68 13.49
C ARG A 67 2.84 7.36 13.75
N ILE A 68 3.55 6.22 13.61
CA ILE A 68 2.95 4.88 13.75
C ILE A 68 2.74 4.56 15.23
N THR A 69 1.50 4.26 15.61
CA THR A 69 1.12 3.93 16.99
C THR A 69 1.58 2.52 17.37
N ARG A 70 1.50 2.15 18.67
CA ARG A 70 1.85 0.80 19.14
C ARG A 70 0.97 -0.27 18.48
N VAL A 71 -0.35 -0.06 18.51
CA VAL A 71 -1.32 -0.95 17.85
C VAL A 71 -1.11 -0.93 16.34
N GLY A 72 -0.84 0.25 15.76
CA GLY A 72 -0.54 0.42 14.35
C GLY A 72 0.66 -0.39 13.88
N ARG A 73 1.72 -0.46 14.67
CA ARG A 73 2.92 -1.26 14.39
C ARG A 73 2.59 -2.76 14.32
N PHE A 74 1.78 -3.25 15.27
CA PHE A 74 1.30 -4.63 15.25
C PHE A 74 0.44 -4.92 14.01
N LEU A 75 -0.52 -4.04 13.69
CA LEU A 75 -1.40 -4.20 12.54
C LEU A 75 -0.63 -4.24 11.22
N ARG A 76 0.36 -3.35 11.03
CA ARG A 76 1.23 -3.33 9.84
C ARG A 76 2.08 -4.58 9.72
N ARG A 77 2.68 -5.04 10.82
CA ARG A 77 3.49 -6.26 10.83
C ARG A 77 2.70 -7.49 10.45
N THR A 78 1.41 -7.53 10.82
CA THR A 78 0.50 -8.64 10.52
C THR A 78 -0.32 -8.42 9.26
N SER A 79 -0.21 -7.25 8.60
CA SER A 79 -1.03 -6.80 7.47
C SER A 79 -2.55 -6.80 7.75
N LEU A 80 -2.95 -6.79 9.02
CA LEU A 80 -4.36 -6.72 9.42
C LEU A 80 -4.98 -5.35 9.11
N ASP A 81 -4.17 -4.31 8.99
CA ASP A 81 -4.60 -2.98 8.59
C ASP A 81 -5.18 -2.93 7.16
N GLU A 82 -4.82 -3.90 6.32
CA GLU A 82 -5.29 -3.98 4.94
C GLU A 82 -6.55 -4.83 4.76
N LEU A 83 -7.04 -5.52 5.80
CA LEU A 83 -8.27 -6.33 5.72
C LEU A 83 -9.50 -5.57 5.22
N PRO A 84 -9.74 -4.29 5.58
CA PRO A 84 -10.88 -3.55 5.05
C PRO A 84 -10.87 -3.39 3.52
N GLN A 85 -9.73 -3.57 2.84
CA GLN A 85 -9.65 -3.52 1.38
C GLN A 85 -10.44 -4.64 0.69
N PHE A 86 -10.79 -5.72 1.40
CA PHE A 86 -11.72 -6.71 0.87
C PHE A 86 -13.11 -6.13 0.57
N ILE A 87 -13.52 -5.06 1.25
CA ILE A 87 -14.72 -4.30 0.88
C ILE A 87 -14.55 -3.69 -0.52
N ASN A 88 -13.37 -3.15 -0.83
CA ASN A 88 -13.06 -2.63 -2.16
C ASN A 88 -13.08 -3.72 -3.24
N VAL A 89 -12.68 -4.95 -2.89
CA VAL A 89 -12.80 -6.10 -3.81
C VAL A 89 -14.26 -6.41 -4.10
N LEU A 90 -15.10 -6.45 -3.07
CA LEU A 90 -16.55 -6.68 -3.22
C LEU A 90 -17.24 -5.57 -4.01
N MET A 91 -16.81 -4.31 -3.83
CA MET A 91 -17.29 -3.15 -4.61
C MET A 91 -16.77 -3.15 -6.06
N GLY A 92 -15.76 -3.96 -6.37
CA GLY A 92 -15.17 -4.05 -7.70
C GLY A 92 -14.06 -3.03 -7.99
N ASP A 93 -13.66 -2.22 -7.00
CA ASP A 93 -12.57 -1.23 -7.13
C ASP A 93 -11.19 -1.90 -7.18
N LEU A 94 -11.01 -2.96 -6.39
CA LEU A 94 -9.78 -3.73 -6.30
C LEU A 94 -9.98 -5.18 -6.77
N SER A 95 -8.88 -5.83 -7.11
CA SER A 95 -8.71 -7.27 -7.18
C SER A 95 -7.98 -7.77 -5.93
N VAL A 96 -8.04 -9.06 -5.64
CA VAL A 96 -7.18 -9.66 -4.61
C VAL A 96 -5.71 -9.57 -5.05
N ILE A 97 -5.44 -9.90 -6.31
CA ILE A 97 -4.09 -9.86 -6.90
C ILE A 97 -4.09 -8.87 -8.07
N GLY A 98 -3.12 -7.98 -8.12
CA GLY A 98 -2.98 -6.95 -9.14
C GLY A 98 -1.81 -6.01 -8.85
N PRO A 99 -1.55 -5.04 -9.74
CA PRO A 99 -0.60 -3.97 -9.47
C PRO A 99 -1.00 -3.20 -8.21
N ARG A 100 0.00 -2.64 -7.50
CA ARG A 100 -0.30 -1.85 -6.30
C ARG A 100 -1.15 -0.61 -6.64
N PRO A 101 -2.21 -0.31 -5.87
CA PRO A 101 -2.93 0.96 -6.01
C PRO A 101 -2.02 2.12 -5.63
N VAL A 102 -1.81 3.04 -6.56
CA VAL A 102 -0.88 4.18 -6.48
C VAL A 102 -1.60 5.51 -6.37
N THR A 103 -0.93 6.57 -5.90
CA THR A 103 -1.44 7.95 -5.96
C THR A 103 -1.35 8.48 -7.39
N LEU A 104 -1.97 9.64 -7.63
CA LEU A 104 -1.86 10.30 -8.94
C LEU A 104 -0.40 10.62 -9.27
N GLU A 105 0.35 11.13 -8.30
CA GLU A 105 1.76 11.47 -8.45
C GLU A 105 2.60 10.23 -8.76
N GLU A 106 2.37 9.14 -8.03
CA GLU A 106 3.07 7.86 -8.28
C GLU A 106 2.78 7.29 -9.68
N THR A 107 1.66 7.65 -10.32
CA THR A 107 1.39 7.17 -11.69
C THR A 107 2.38 7.70 -12.71
N TYR A 108 2.96 8.88 -12.49
CA TYR A 108 3.94 9.47 -13.40
C TYR A 108 5.29 8.75 -13.38
N GLU A 109 5.59 8.04 -12.30
CA GLU A 109 6.81 7.23 -12.19
C GLU A 109 6.85 6.06 -13.18
N TYR A 110 5.71 5.68 -13.76
CA TYR A 110 5.65 4.66 -14.81
C TYR A 110 6.02 5.19 -16.20
N GLY A 111 6.13 6.51 -16.40
CA GLY A 111 6.44 7.10 -17.70
C GLY A 111 5.48 6.63 -18.79
N ASP A 112 6.02 6.20 -19.93
CA ASP A 112 5.24 5.73 -21.09
C ASP A 112 4.42 4.45 -20.80
N ALA A 113 4.80 3.69 -19.78
CA ALA A 113 4.09 2.48 -19.37
C ALA A 113 2.88 2.74 -18.45
N ARG A 114 2.57 3.99 -18.14
CA ARG A 114 1.50 4.39 -17.23
C ARG A 114 0.15 3.80 -17.61
N ASP A 115 -0.26 3.97 -18.85
CA ASP A 115 -1.56 3.52 -19.33
C ASP A 115 -1.66 1.99 -19.35
N GLU A 116 -0.54 1.31 -19.62
CA GLU A 116 -0.45 -0.14 -19.58
C GLU A 116 -0.68 -0.65 -18.14
N VAL A 117 -0.01 -0.07 -17.14
CA VAL A 117 -0.22 -0.46 -15.74
C VAL A 117 -1.64 -0.15 -15.28
N LEU A 118 -2.19 1.01 -15.65
CA LEU A 118 -3.54 1.42 -15.29
C LEU A 118 -4.63 0.66 -16.06
N SER A 119 -4.30 -0.08 -17.11
CA SER A 119 -5.27 -0.95 -17.81
C SER A 119 -5.78 -2.09 -16.92
N CYS A 120 -5.02 -2.44 -15.88
CA CYS A 120 -5.35 -3.48 -14.93
C CYS A 120 -6.06 -2.94 -13.70
N LYS A 121 -6.91 -3.77 -13.09
CA LYS A 121 -7.47 -3.47 -11.78
C LYS A 121 -6.37 -3.62 -10.71
N PRO A 122 -6.14 -2.61 -9.84
CA PRO A 122 -5.14 -2.75 -8.80
C PRO A 122 -5.54 -3.81 -7.77
N GLY A 123 -4.54 -4.40 -7.10
CA GLY A 123 -4.70 -5.51 -6.16
C GLY A 123 -4.40 -5.14 -4.72
N ILE A 124 -4.95 -5.92 -3.77
CA ILE A 124 -4.54 -5.87 -2.36
C ILE A 124 -3.08 -6.31 -2.25
N THR A 125 -2.71 -7.35 -2.99
CA THR A 125 -1.32 -7.81 -3.16
C THR A 125 -0.99 -7.95 -4.64
N GLY A 126 0.30 -8.05 -4.97
CA GLY A 126 0.76 -8.20 -6.34
C GLY A 126 2.17 -8.76 -6.42
N TRP A 127 2.69 -8.91 -7.63
CA TRP A 127 4.00 -9.51 -7.85
C TRP A 127 5.11 -8.75 -7.14
N TRP A 128 5.13 -7.42 -7.24
CA TRP A 128 6.10 -6.58 -6.52
C TRP A 128 5.99 -6.76 -5.01
N ALA A 129 4.79 -6.66 -4.44
CA ALA A 129 4.57 -6.75 -3.00
C ALA A 129 4.96 -8.13 -2.42
N ALA A 130 4.80 -9.19 -3.22
CA ALA A 130 5.10 -10.57 -2.83
C ALA A 130 6.58 -10.97 -3.02
N THR A 131 7.37 -10.19 -3.82
CA THR A 131 8.77 -10.52 -4.14
C THR A 131 9.77 -9.54 -3.57
N ASP A 132 9.64 -8.24 -3.84
CA ASP A 132 10.71 -7.25 -3.64
C ASP A 132 10.25 -5.98 -2.92
N ARG A 133 9.20 -6.06 -2.10
CA ARG A 133 8.56 -4.90 -1.44
C ARG A 133 9.56 -3.98 -0.70
N ASN A 134 10.61 -4.55 -0.10
CA ASN A 134 11.55 -3.79 0.71
C ASN A 134 12.83 -3.40 -0.03
N ASP A 135 13.14 -4.07 -1.13
CA ASP A 135 14.43 -3.97 -1.81
C ASP A 135 14.36 -3.16 -3.10
N SER A 136 13.16 -2.73 -3.53
CA SER A 136 12.95 -1.97 -4.76
C SER A 136 12.28 -0.62 -4.51
N THR A 137 12.88 0.43 -5.04
CA THR A 137 12.40 1.81 -4.98
C THR A 137 11.94 2.29 -6.35
N TRP A 138 11.25 3.43 -6.39
CA TRP A 138 10.94 4.11 -7.64
C TRP A 138 12.20 4.51 -8.40
N ALA A 139 13.18 5.06 -7.70
CA ALA A 139 14.43 5.54 -8.29
C ALA A 139 15.25 4.42 -8.97
N SER A 140 15.15 3.17 -8.48
CA SER A 140 15.84 2.04 -9.10
C SER A 140 15.15 1.48 -10.35
N GLY A 141 13.91 1.88 -10.63
CA GLY A 141 13.08 1.32 -11.71
C GLY A 141 12.61 -0.13 -11.48
N GLN A 142 13.07 -0.77 -10.43
CA GLN A 142 12.76 -2.18 -10.18
C GLN A 142 11.29 -2.38 -9.82
N ARG A 143 10.70 -1.45 -9.08
CA ARG A 143 9.28 -1.51 -8.74
C ARG A 143 8.43 -1.46 -10.00
N GLN A 144 8.69 -0.50 -10.90
CA GLN A 144 8.01 -0.37 -12.18
C GLN A 144 8.13 -1.65 -13.01
N ALA A 145 9.33 -2.19 -13.11
CA ALA A 145 9.59 -3.43 -13.86
C ALA A 145 8.79 -4.62 -13.29
N ARG A 146 8.66 -4.76 -11.97
CA ARG A 146 7.87 -5.82 -11.33
C ARG A 146 6.37 -5.68 -11.57
N GLU A 147 5.85 -4.44 -11.47
CA GLU A 147 4.44 -4.19 -11.74
C GLU A 147 4.10 -4.45 -13.21
N LEU A 148 4.93 -3.96 -14.14
CA LEU A 148 4.80 -4.22 -15.57
C LEU A 148 4.91 -5.71 -15.92
N PHE A 149 5.85 -6.41 -15.30
CA PHE A 149 5.96 -7.86 -15.50
C PHE A 149 4.63 -8.55 -15.17
N TYR A 150 4.02 -8.21 -14.04
CA TYR A 150 2.72 -8.79 -13.68
C TYR A 150 1.65 -8.44 -14.71
N VAL A 151 1.54 -7.17 -15.10
CA VAL A 151 0.54 -6.71 -16.07
C VAL A 151 0.64 -7.47 -17.41
N ARG A 152 1.87 -7.70 -17.89
CA ARG A 152 2.14 -8.38 -19.17
C ARG A 152 1.97 -9.89 -19.13
N HIS A 153 2.07 -10.50 -17.93
CA HIS A 153 2.07 -11.96 -17.79
C HIS A 153 0.92 -12.48 -16.92
N GLN A 154 -0.16 -11.71 -16.82
CA GLN A 154 -1.32 -12.11 -16.01
C GLN A 154 -1.83 -13.51 -16.41
N SER A 155 -1.92 -14.37 -15.42
CA SER A 155 -2.45 -15.72 -15.56
C SER A 155 -2.83 -16.29 -14.22
N VAL A 156 -3.77 -17.24 -14.20
CA VAL A 156 -4.16 -17.95 -12.96
C VAL A 156 -2.94 -18.59 -12.27
N GLY A 157 -1.97 -19.10 -13.05
CA GLY A 157 -0.73 -19.65 -12.50
C GLY A 157 0.16 -18.62 -11.84
N LEU A 158 0.25 -17.40 -12.39
CA LEU A 158 0.99 -16.30 -11.77
C LEU A 158 0.28 -15.83 -10.51
N ASP A 159 -1.04 -15.70 -10.52
CA ASP A 159 -1.84 -15.32 -9.36
C ASP A 159 -1.68 -16.31 -8.22
N ALA A 160 -1.72 -17.62 -8.49
CA ALA A 160 -1.46 -18.65 -7.50
C ALA A 160 -0.06 -18.52 -6.89
N ARG A 161 0.96 -18.19 -7.70
CA ARG A 161 2.33 -17.94 -7.20
C ARG A 161 2.41 -16.69 -6.33
N VAL A 162 1.76 -15.59 -6.73
CA VAL A 162 1.66 -14.35 -5.92
C VAL A 162 1.02 -14.66 -4.58
N PHE A 163 -0.11 -15.36 -4.58
CA PHE A 163 -0.83 -15.74 -3.38
C PHE A 163 0.07 -16.49 -2.38
N VAL A 164 0.72 -17.57 -2.82
CA VAL A 164 1.64 -18.35 -1.97
C VAL A 164 2.82 -17.50 -1.46
N LYS A 165 3.41 -16.66 -2.33
CA LYS A 165 4.53 -15.79 -1.94
C LYS A 165 4.10 -14.73 -0.93
N THR A 166 2.89 -14.15 -1.06
CA THR A 166 2.33 -13.19 -0.12
C THR A 166 2.27 -13.78 1.30
N PHE A 167 1.75 -15.00 1.46
CA PHE A 167 1.72 -15.67 2.77
C PHE A 167 3.12 -15.89 3.35
N LYS A 168 4.08 -16.27 2.51
CA LYS A 168 5.48 -16.42 2.95
C LYS A 168 6.08 -15.08 3.39
N ALA A 169 5.80 -13.99 2.67
CA ALA A 169 6.27 -12.64 3.02
C ALA A 169 5.66 -12.16 4.34
N MET A 170 4.36 -12.37 4.55
CA MET A 170 3.67 -12.02 5.81
C MET A 170 4.27 -12.77 7.02
N ARG A 171 4.59 -14.06 6.87
CA ARG A 171 5.20 -14.86 7.96
C ARG A 171 6.61 -14.39 8.33
N LYS A 172 7.34 -13.77 7.42
CA LYS A 172 8.68 -13.22 7.69
C LYS A 172 8.64 -11.87 8.41
N GLY A 173 7.46 -11.31 8.66
CA GLY A 173 7.28 -10.05 9.41
C GLY A 173 7.79 -8.83 8.66
N LYS A 174 7.64 -8.82 7.37
CA LYS A 174 8.04 -7.69 6.51
C LYS A 174 7.00 -6.56 6.52
#